data_362738f1db082bd1be365a298480d003
#
_entry.id   362738f1db082bd1be365a298480d003
#
_cell.length_a   1.000
_cell.length_b   1.000
_cell.length_c   1.000
_cell.angle_alpha   90.00
_cell.angle_beta   90.00
_cell.angle_gamma   90.00
#
_symmetry.space_group_name_H-M   'P 1'
#
loop_
_entity.id
_entity.type
_entity.pdbx_description
1 polymer ?
#
loop_
_entity_poly.entity_id
_entity_poly.type
_entity_poly.pdbx_seq_one_letter_code
_entity_poly.pdbx_strand_id
1 'polypeptide(L)'
;MPLLSLPAAKPRRPRVLLVPPPALPVPAGQGGAVETLVTRLLRENERCGQLDLLCASIPDPEAMAQARDFRHTKMLYVARPKGARRYWPLVFIERCFGIAAPYDPWYQKVQLSLALELPPPDLIVAEGGTLTQCSAISRMFGRNRCLAHLHGQTACSHTMDEIYGGILALSEFIRDDYLRTSSLDRQRAYILHNCIDTTLFTPGPADTALRASLGFAPGDFVVLFCGRLEPDKGIHKLLEAIAALDDPAVKLLIVGSPFFGRTQQSPFLHKLEQQAHALGDRVKFTGYVPNDRLPEYYRLADLVCVPTLVEEAAGLVGLEAMGCGRPVLATRSGGMPEYLAGSQAVLVDRGPELAAQLSWAIRMLREHPDLCTQMGAAGAKAAQKFSAPTFYAEFVRIVYDFLGLAAADAPAPKPQEDMQ
;
A
#
# COMPACT_ATOMS: atom_id res chain seq x y z
N MET A 1 -14.64 52.85 26.95
CA MET A 1 -13.71 51.76 27.19
C MET A 1 -13.83 50.79 26.02
N PRO A 2 -12.80 50.54 25.24
CA PRO A 2 -12.84 49.54 24.18
C PRO A 2 -12.87 48.15 24.85
N LEU A 3 -13.83 47.32 24.49
CA LEU A 3 -13.89 45.93 24.83
C LEU A 3 -12.63 45.26 24.30
N LEU A 4 -11.78 44.78 25.22
CA LEU A 4 -10.65 43.91 24.92
C LEU A 4 -11.18 42.72 24.11
N SER A 5 -10.90 42.71 22.80
CA SER A 5 -11.13 41.53 21.96
C SER A 5 -10.23 40.44 22.52
N LEU A 6 -10.82 39.40 23.10
CA LEU A 6 -10.12 38.18 23.44
C LEU A 6 -9.44 37.68 22.17
N PRO A 7 -8.14 37.30 22.22
CA PRO A 7 -7.47 36.73 21.06
C PRO A 7 -8.27 35.49 20.60
N ALA A 8 -8.56 35.42 19.32
CA ALA A 8 -9.25 34.27 18.74
C ALA A 8 -8.51 33.01 19.19
N ALA A 9 -9.25 32.07 19.79
CA ALA A 9 -8.68 30.79 20.19
C ALA A 9 -8.00 30.18 18.96
N LYS A 10 -6.72 29.78 19.09
CA LYS A 10 -6.03 29.09 17.99
C LYS A 10 -6.91 27.94 17.51
N PRO A 11 -7.12 27.79 16.21
CA PRO A 11 -7.93 26.71 15.69
C PRO A 11 -7.39 25.37 16.23
N ARG A 12 -8.27 24.58 16.84
CA ARG A 12 -7.91 23.27 17.38
C ARG A 12 -7.59 22.34 16.22
N ARG A 13 -6.47 21.59 16.31
CA ARG A 13 -6.15 20.56 15.33
C ARG A 13 -7.27 19.51 15.28
N PRO A 14 -7.67 19.04 14.09
CA PRO A 14 -8.62 17.94 13.98
C PRO A 14 -8.10 16.70 14.70
N ARG A 15 -8.98 16.08 15.49
CA ARG A 15 -8.68 14.81 16.16
C ARG A 15 -9.16 13.65 15.30
N VAL A 16 -8.24 12.83 14.79
CA VAL A 16 -8.54 11.76 13.85
C VAL A 16 -8.20 10.41 14.44
N LEU A 17 -9.18 9.50 14.45
CA LEU A 17 -8.98 8.10 14.82
C LEU A 17 -8.69 7.27 13.58
N LEU A 18 -7.57 6.55 13.59
CA LEU A 18 -7.23 5.51 12.61
C LEU A 18 -7.56 4.14 13.20
N VAL A 19 -8.28 3.32 12.42
CA VAL A 19 -8.67 1.96 12.82
C VAL A 19 -8.13 0.96 11.80
N PRO A 20 -6.85 0.57 11.87
CA PRO A 20 -6.28 -0.48 11.03
C PRO A 20 -6.88 -1.85 11.37
N PRO A 21 -6.80 -2.84 10.45
CA PRO A 21 -7.20 -4.21 10.74
C PRO A 21 -6.33 -4.78 11.87
N PRO A 22 -6.90 -5.55 12.82
CA PRO A 22 -6.13 -6.10 13.94
C PRO A 22 -5.35 -7.37 13.56
N ALA A 23 -4.85 -7.45 12.33
CA ALA A 23 -4.06 -8.58 11.84
C ALA A 23 -2.61 -8.50 12.29
N LEU A 24 -2.02 -7.33 12.16
CA LEU A 24 -0.64 -7.01 12.53
C LEU A 24 -0.61 -5.73 13.39
N PRO A 25 0.46 -5.51 14.19
CA PRO A 25 0.58 -4.32 15.03
C PRO A 25 0.93 -3.06 14.20
N VAL A 26 0.56 -1.91 14.75
CA VAL A 26 0.98 -0.58 14.29
C VAL A 26 1.67 0.12 15.48
N PRO A 27 2.83 0.76 15.30
CA PRO A 27 3.69 0.81 14.11
C PRO A 27 4.17 -0.56 13.62
N ALA A 28 4.30 -0.70 12.29
CA ALA A 28 4.66 -1.96 11.66
C ALA A 28 6.14 -2.31 11.90
N GLY A 29 6.41 -3.48 12.50
CA GLY A 29 7.75 -4.06 12.62
C GLY A 29 8.00 -5.21 11.63
N GLN A 30 6.96 -5.97 11.31
CA GLN A 30 7.07 -7.22 10.53
C GLN A 30 6.46 -7.16 9.12
N GLY A 31 6.19 -5.96 8.59
CA GLY A 31 5.54 -5.79 7.29
C GLY A 31 4.02 -5.59 7.41
N GLY A 32 3.29 -5.89 6.32
CA GLY A 32 1.87 -5.54 6.17
C GLY A 32 1.72 -4.21 5.41
N ALA A 33 1.05 -4.25 4.26
CA ALA A 33 0.95 -3.07 3.39
C ALA A 33 0.18 -1.92 4.06
N VAL A 34 -0.95 -2.24 4.70
CA VAL A 34 -1.80 -1.26 5.39
C VAL A 34 -1.10 -0.72 6.64
N GLU A 35 -0.54 -1.61 7.47
CA GLU A 35 0.15 -1.23 8.69
C GLU A 35 1.40 -0.39 8.42
N THR A 36 2.13 -0.69 7.34
CA THR A 36 3.27 0.11 6.89
C THR A 36 2.83 1.50 6.44
N LEU A 37 1.74 1.60 5.68
CA LEU A 37 1.20 2.87 5.21
C LEU A 37 0.73 3.74 6.39
N VAL A 38 -0.02 3.16 7.33
CA VAL A 38 -0.45 3.85 8.55
C VAL A 38 0.76 4.29 9.37
N THR A 39 1.79 3.43 9.51
CA THR A 39 3.02 3.79 10.24
C THR A 39 3.72 5.00 9.62
N ARG A 40 3.79 5.09 8.29
CA ARG A 40 4.34 6.27 7.59
C ARG A 40 3.52 7.52 7.90
N LEU A 41 2.20 7.41 7.88
CA LEU A 41 1.30 8.52 8.21
C LEU A 41 1.53 9.00 9.65
N LEU A 42 1.65 8.08 10.64
CA LEU A 42 1.94 8.44 12.02
C LEU A 42 3.29 9.15 12.14
N ARG A 43 4.35 8.63 11.52
CA ARG A 43 5.70 9.24 11.56
C ARG A 43 5.72 10.64 10.94
N GLU A 44 5.05 10.83 9.81
CA GLU A 44 4.92 12.16 9.21
C GLU A 44 4.12 13.12 10.09
N ASN A 45 3.08 12.62 10.78
CA ASN A 45 2.35 13.44 11.75
C ASN A 45 3.22 13.84 12.95
N GLU A 46 4.07 12.94 13.44
CA GLU A 46 5.02 13.28 14.52
C GLU A 46 5.99 14.38 14.09
N ARG A 47 6.42 14.35 12.83
CA ARG A 47 7.30 15.37 12.26
C ARG A 47 6.60 16.72 12.05
N CYS A 48 5.35 16.71 11.55
CA CYS A 48 4.63 17.94 11.15
C CYS A 48 3.68 18.46 12.25
N GLY A 49 3.05 17.58 13.00
CA GLY A 49 2.14 17.89 14.10
C GLY A 49 0.87 18.63 13.66
N GLN A 50 0.31 18.32 12.49
CA GLN A 50 -0.86 19.02 11.95
C GLN A 50 -2.18 18.42 12.42
N LEU A 51 -2.18 17.15 12.88
CA LEU A 51 -3.36 16.45 13.42
C LEU A 51 -3.09 15.98 14.85
N ASP A 52 -4.16 15.80 15.62
CA ASP A 52 -4.18 15.05 16.87
C ASP A 52 -4.65 13.63 16.55
N LEU A 53 -3.71 12.67 16.43
CA LEU A 53 -4.05 11.32 16.01
C LEU A 53 -4.33 10.39 17.19
N LEU A 54 -5.34 9.57 17.02
CA LEU A 54 -5.57 8.35 17.77
C LEU A 54 -5.35 7.16 16.82
N CYS A 55 -4.63 6.13 17.23
CA CYS A 55 -4.47 4.94 16.41
C CYS A 55 -4.75 3.69 17.23
N ALA A 56 -5.76 2.92 16.82
CA ALA A 56 -6.05 1.64 17.43
C ALA A 56 -5.07 0.57 16.92
N SER A 57 -4.53 -0.25 17.82
CA SER A 57 -3.61 -1.32 17.45
C SER A 57 -3.71 -2.49 18.43
N ILE A 58 -3.24 -3.66 18.01
CA ILE A 58 -2.98 -4.77 18.93
C ILE A 58 -1.67 -4.52 19.70
N PRO A 59 -1.57 -4.92 20.98
CA PRO A 59 -0.34 -4.74 21.73
C PRO A 59 0.77 -5.65 21.19
N ASP A 60 1.92 -5.05 20.92
CA ASP A 60 3.15 -5.70 20.50
C ASP A 60 4.34 -4.95 21.12
N PRO A 61 5.35 -5.63 21.70
CA PRO A 61 6.45 -4.96 22.39
C PRO A 61 7.29 -4.05 21.50
N GLU A 62 7.55 -4.46 20.26
CA GLU A 62 8.33 -3.67 19.30
C GLU A 62 7.55 -2.44 18.83
N ALA A 63 6.28 -2.61 18.44
CA ALA A 63 5.40 -1.51 18.07
C ALA A 63 5.22 -0.50 19.20
N MET A 64 5.07 -0.98 20.46
CA MET A 64 4.97 -0.12 21.64
C MET A 64 6.27 0.65 21.90
N ALA A 65 7.43 0.03 21.69
CA ALA A 65 8.72 0.71 21.80
C ALA A 65 8.89 1.80 20.76
N GLN A 66 8.53 1.54 19.50
CA GLN A 66 8.57 2.52 18.40
C GLN A 66 7.65 3.73 18.64
N ALA A 67 6.51 3.52 19.29
CA ALA A 67 5.53 4.59 19.55
C ALA A 67 5.76 5.33 20.88
N ARG A 68 6.78 4.97 21.67
CA ARG A 68 7.00 5.53 23.02
C ARG A 68 7.13 7.06 23.02
N ASP A 69 7.78 7.60 22.00
CA ASP A 69 8.13 9.02 21.93
C ASP A 69 7.15 9.83 21.05
N PHE A 70 6.03 9.24 20.63
CA PHE A 70 5.00 9.94 19.89
C PHE A 70 4.37 11.04 20.73
N ARG A 71 4.27 12.25 20.17
CA ARG A 71 3.77 13.47 20.83
C ARG A 71 2.44 13.95 20.26
N HIS A 72 2.16 13.59 18.99
CA HIS A 72 1.00 14.00 18.24
C HIS A 72 0.05 12.83 17.92
N THR A 73 0.42 11.63 18.39
CA THR A 73 -0.35 10.40 18.22
C THR A 73 -0.49 9.67 19.56
N LYS A 74 -1.73 9.42 19.96
CA LYS A 74 -2.04 8.53 21.08
C LYS A 74 -2.36 7.14 20.56
N MET A 75 -1.58 6.14 20.98
CA MET A 75 -1.85 4.74 20.63
C MET A 75 -2.88 4.13 21.57
N LEU A 76 -3.89 3.46 21.03
CA LEU A 76 -4.91 2.71 21.75
C LEU A 76 -4.65 1.21 21.58
N TYR A 77 -3.85 0.64 22.48
CA TYR A 77 -3.53 -0.79 22.41
C TYR A 77 -4.67 -1.64 22.98
N VAL A 78 -5.34 -2.35 22.11
CA VAL A 78 -6.49 -3.21 22.42
C VAL A 78 -6.14 -4.66 22.14
N ALA A 79 -6.03 -5.49 23.17
CA ALA A 79 -5.71 -6.90 23.00
C ALA A 79 -6.85 -7.65 22.30
N ARG A 80 -6.50 -8.52 21.35
CA ARG A 80 -7.46 -9.46 20.78
C ARG A 80 -8.03 -10.37 21.85
N PRO A 81 -9.34 -10.58 21.89
CA PRO A 81 -9.95 -11.52 22.83
C PRO A 81 -9.42 -12.94 22.59
N LYS A 82 -8.95 -13.59 23.64
CA LYS A 82 -8.60 -15.01 23.59
C LYS A 82 -9.89 -15.84 23.42
N GLY A 83 -9.91 -16.80 22.50
CA GLY A 83 -11.00 -17.75 22.35
C GLY A 83 -12.09 -17.30 21.34
N ALA A 84 -11.72 -17.06 20.08
CA ALA A 84 -12.67 -16.80 18.99
C ALA A 84 -13.82 -17.83 18.92
N ARG A 85 -13.61 -19.07 19.35
CA ARG A 85 -14.64 -20.13 19.43
C ARG A 85 -15.83 -19.76 20.33
N ARG A 86 -15.65 -18.92 21.36
CA ARG A 86 -16.73 -18.49 22.26
C ARG A 86 -17.78 -17.61 21.57
N TYR A 87 -17.38 -16.93 20.48
CA TYR A 87 -18.25 -16.04 19.72
C TYR A 87 -18.85 -16.72 18.47
N TRP A 88 -18.48 -17.97 18.20
CA TRP A 88 -19.00 -18.75 17.07
C TRP A 88 -20.54 -18.83 17.00
N PRO A 89 -21.28 -18.96 18.12
CA PRO A 89 -22.74 -18.95 18.05
C PRO A 89 -23.29 -17.61 17.56
N LEU A 90 -22.69 -16.48 17.94
CA LEU A 90 -23.10 -15.14 17.48
C LEU A 90 -22.80 -14.98 15.99
N VAL A 91 -21.61 -15.37 15.55
CA VAL A 91 -21.22 -15.38 14.12
C VAL A 91 -22.15 -16.26 13.28
N PHE A 92 -22.55 -17.41 13.83
CA PHE A 92 -23.48 -18.32 13.16
C PHE A 92 -24.88 -17.72 13.06
N ILE A 93 -25.39 -17.11 14.13
CA ILE A 93 -26.67 -16.42 14.16
C ILE A 93 -26.67 -15.25 13.16
N GLU A 94 -25.62 -14.42 13.15
CA GLU A 94 -25.47 -13.30 12.22
C GLU A 94 -25.47 -13.78 10.75
N ARG A 95 -24.81 -14.91 10.44
CA ARG A 95 -24.86 -15.52 9.11
C ARG A 95 -26.24 -16.03 8.74
N CYS A 96 -26.98 -16.64 9.68
CA CYS A 96 -28.35 -17.10 9.46
C CYS A 96 -29.33 -15.96 9.18
N PHE A 97 -29.07 -14.77 9.70
CA PHE A 97 -29.86 -13.56 9.44
C PHE A 97 -29.34 -12.71 8.28
N GLY A 98 -28.39 -13.23 7.49
CA GLY A 98 -27.84 -12.52 6.31
C GLY A 98 -26.99 -11.32 6.65
N ILE A 99 -26.51 -11.21 7.89
CA ILE A 99 -25.55 -10.16 8.30
C ILE A 99 -24.20 -10.51 7.70
N ALA A 100 -23.79 -9.74 6.71
CA ALA A 100 -22.65 -10.04 5.84
C ALA A 100 -21.27 -9.96 6.51
N ALA A 101 -21.16 -9.53 7.77
CA ALA A 101 -19.89 -9.35 8.45
C ALA A 101 -19.78 -10.22 9.69
N PRO A 102 -18.79 -11.11 9.78
CA PRO A 102 -18.53 -11.86 10.99
C PRO A 102 -18.15 -10.88 12.10
N TYR A 103 -18.86 -11.01 13.24
CA TYR A 103 -18.61 -10.25 14.46
C TYR A 103 -17.14 -10.40 14.92
N ASP A 104 -16.40 -9.31 15.00
CA ASP A 104 -15.08 -9.28 15.62
C ASP A 104 -15.13 -8.46 16.91
N PRO A 105 -15.00 -9.11 18.08
CA PRO A 105 -15.07 -8.45 19.37
C PRO A 105 -13.95 -7.43 19.62
N TRP A 106 -12.91 -7.40 18.81
CA TRP A 106 -11.86 -6.39 18.89
C TRP A 106 -12.39 -4.99 18.61
N TYR A 107 -13.18 -4.83 17.54
CA TYR A 107 -13.78 -3.53 17.19
C TYR A 107 -14.73 -3.01 18.29
N GLN A 108 -15.44 -3.89 18.98
CA GLN A 108 -16.27 -3.47 20.13
C GLN A 108 -15.41 -3.00 21.30
N LYS A 109 -14.27 -3.65 21.58
CA LYS A 109 -13.36 -3.17 22.61
C LYS A 109 -12.75 -1.81 22.23
N VAL A 110 -12.42 -1.58 20.95
CA VAL A 110 -12.01 -0.27 20.45
C VAL A 110 -13.11 0.76 20.72
N GLN A 111 -14.37 0.45 20.38
CA GLN A 111 -15.52 1.32 20.64
C GLN A 111 -15.64 1.66 22.14
N LEU A 112 -15.54 0.69 23.02
CA LEU A 112 -15.61 0.90 24.49
C LEU A 112 -14.44 1.78 24.98
N SER A 113 -13.24 1.59 24.43
CA SER A 113 -12.09 2.44 24.77
C SER A 113 -12.34 3.90 24.33
N LEU A 114 -12.97 4.10 23.18
CA LEU A 114 -13.30 5.42 22.67
C LEU A 114 -14.38 6.15 23.49
N ALA A 115 -15.28 5.42 24.15
CA ALA A 115 -16.27 6.02 25.04
C ALA A 115 -15.64 6.76 26.24
N LEU A 116 -14.39 6.43 26.58
CA LEU A 116 -13.63 7.06 27.65
C LEU A 116 -12.68 8.16 27.14
N GLU A 117 -12.55 8.34 25.81
CA GLU A 117 -11.68 9.35 25.21
C GLU A 117 -12.34 10.72 25.15
N LEU A 118 -11.69 11.70 25.79
CA LEU A 118 -12.11 13.12 25.80
C LEU A 118 -10.96 14.02 25.33
N PRO A 119 -11.21 14.93 24.40
CA PRO A 119 -12.43 15.08 23.58
C PRO A 119 -12.58 13.90 22.60
N PRO A 120 -13.80 13.62 22.13
CA PRO A 120 -14.02 12.57 21.14
C PRO A 120 -13.35 12.90 19.79
N PRO A 121 -13.08 11.89 18.92
CA PRO A 121 -12.53 12.14 17.60
C PRO A 121 -13.50 12.93 16.72
N ASP A 122 -12.98 13.87 15.92
CA ASP A 122 -13.72 14.61 14.93
C ASP A 122 -13.98 13.76 13.68
N LEU A 123 -13.04 12.87 13.36
CA LEU A 123 -13.08 11.97 12.21
C LEU A 123 -12.58 10.58 12.60
N ILE A 124 -13.19 9.55 12.01
CA ILE A 124 -12.77 8.14 12.10
C ILE A 124 -12.41 7.66 10.70
N VAL A 125 -11.24 7.07 10.53
CA VAL A 125 -10.79 6.45 9.28
C VAL A 125 -10.59 4.95 9.54
N ALA A 126 -11.40 4.13 8.88
CA ALA A 126 -11.24 2.68 8.89
C ALA A 126 -10.28 2.26 7.77
N GLU A 127 -9.15 1.69 8.15
CA GLU A 127 -8.02 1.39 7.26
C GLU A 127 -8.12 -0.02 6.67
N GLY A 128 -9.02 -0.23 5.72
CA GLY A 128 -9.19 -1.52 5.07
C GLY A 128 -9.73 -2.64 5.98
N GLY A 129 -9.45 -3.89 5.63
CA GLY A 129 -9.92 -5.05 6.37
C GLY A 129 -11.44 -5.26 6.22
N THR A 130 -12.10 -5.70 7.29
CA THR A 130 -13.55 -5.88 7.29
C THR A 130 -14.24 -4.58 7.70
N LEU A 131 -14.42 -3.67 6.73
CA LEU A 131 -14.94 -2.31 6.96
C LEU A 131 -16.32 -2.29 7.65
N THR A 132 -17.17 -3.28 7.40
CA THR A 132 -18.49 -3.41 8.05
C THR A 132 -18.41 -3.57 9.58
N GLN A 133 -17.27 -3.97 10.14
CA GLN A 133 -17.05 -4.07 11.60
C GLN A 133 -17.07 -2.70 12.31
N CYS A 134 -16.85 -1.61 11.58
CA CYS A 134 -16.92 -0.26 12.14
C CYS A 134 -18.36 0.26 12.37
N SER A 135 -19.38 -0.56 12.11
CA SER A 135 -20.80 -0.15 12.25
C SER A 135 -21.14 0.36 13.66
N ALA A 136 -20.60 -0.24 14.70
CA ALA A 136 -20.82 0.18 16.08
C ALA A 136 -20.17 1.55 16.39
N ILE A 137 -18.97 1.78 15.86
CA ILE A 137 -18.24 3.05 15.98
C ILE A 137 -19.00 4.14 15.20
N SER A 138 -19.46 3.84 13.98
CA SER A 138 -20.24 4.78 13.18
C SER A 138 -21.56 5.17 13.85
N ARG A 139 -22.28 4.22 14.47
CA ARG A 139 -23.49 4.53 15.25
C ARG A 139 -23.22 5.45 16.44
N MET A 140 -22.04 5.34 17.07
CA MET A 140 -21.65 6.18 18.20
C MET A 140 -21.35 7.63 17.79
N PHE A 141 -20.63 7.82 16.68
CA PHE A 141 -20.11 9.14 16.27
C PHE A 141 -20.87 9.76 15.09
N GLY A 142 -21.68 8.99 14.39
CA GLY A 142 -22.40 9.38 13.18
C GLY A 142 -21.61 9.12 11.89
N ARG A 143 -22.30 8.62 10.85
CA ARG A 143 -21.68 8.26 9.56
C ARG A 143 -20.89 9.40 8.91
N ASN A 144 -21.33 10.66 9.09
CA ASN A 144 -20.68 11.83 8.52
C ASN A 144 -19.30 12.14 9.12
N ARG A 145 -18.90 11.40 10.15
CA ARG A 145 -17.57 11.43 10.75
C ARG A 145 -16.76 10.19 10.44
N CYS A 146 -17.22 9.34 9.52
CA CYS A 146 -16.57 8.08 9.20
C CYS A 146 -16.16 8.04 7.73
N LEU A 147 -14.88 7.76 7.48
CA LEU A 147 -14.28 7.47 6.17
C LEU A 147 -13.85 6.01 6.11
N ALA A 148 -14.09 5.35 4.99
CA ALA A 148 -13.50 4.06 4.68
C ALA A 148 -12.28 4.26 3.77
N HIS A 149 -11.09 3.80 4.19
CA HIS A 149 -9.91 3.76 3.34
C HIS A 149 -9.85 2.41 2.62
N LEU A 150 -10.04 2.44 1.31
CA LEU A 150 -10.17 1.25 0.46
C LEU A 150 -8.79 0.84 -0.06
N HIS A 151 -8.19 -0.19 0.53
CA HIS A 151 -6.86 -0.72 0.14
C HIS A 151 -6.92 -1.76 -1.00
N GLY A 152 -8.07 -1.95 -1.62
CA GLY A 152 -8.31 -2.87 -2.73
C GLY A 152 -9.72 -2.73 -3.27
N GLN A 153 -10.04 -3.51 -4.29
CA GLN A 153 -11.40 -3.59 -4.79
C GLN A 153 -12.34 -4.03 -3.66
N THR A 154 -13.35 -3.22 -3.43
CA THR A 154 -14.34 -3.44 -2.37
C THR A 154 -15.70 -3.09 -2.96
N ALA A 155 -16.54 -4.11 -3.16
CA ALA A 155 -17.92 -3.86 -3.54
C ALA A 155 -18.65 -3.14 -2.40
N CYS A 156 -19.28 -2.01 -2.71
CA CYS A 156 -20.15 -1.36 -1.74
C CYS A 156 -21.38 -2.22 -1.48
N SER A 157 -21.73 -2.35 -0.22
CA SER A 157 -23.03 -2.91 0.22
C SER A 157 -23.85 -1.80 0.85
N HIS A 158 -25.17 -2.02 0.94
CA HIS A 158 -26.07 -1.10 1.67
C HIS A 158 -25.55 -0.79 3.08
N THR A 159 -25.01 -1.79 3.78
CA THR A 159 -24.37 -1.64 5.10
C THR A 159 -23.19 -0.65 5.06
N MET A 160 -22.39 -0.66 4.00
CA MET A 160 -21.25 0.27 3.85
C MET A 160 -21.73 1.72 3.70
N ASP A 161 -22.79 1.94 2.90
CA ASP A 161 -23.39 3.24 2.73
C ASP A 161 -24.03 3.80 4.03
N GLU A 162 -24.48 2.91 4.93
CA GLU A 162 -24.98 3.31 6.26
C GLU A 162 -23.86 3.68 7.24
N ILE A 163 -22.67 3.07 7.11
CA ILE A 163 -21.55 3.26 8.01
C ILE A 163 -20.73 4.50 7.66
N TYR A 164 -20.45 4.72 6.37
CA TYR A 164 -19.49 5.72 5.94
C TYR A 164 -20.13 6.92 5.24
N GLY A 165 -19.70 8.11 5.64
CA GLY A 165 -20.08 9.37 5.00
C GLY A 165 -19.13 9.76 3.86
N GLY A 166 -18.08 8.99 3.62
CA GLY A 166 -17.11 9.17 2.53
C GLY A 166 -16.10 8.03 2.45
N ILE A 167 -15.29 8.05 1.39
CA ILE A 167 -14.21 7.07 1.18
C ILE A 167 -12.89 7.76 0.82
N LEU A 168 -11.79 7.09 1.15
CA LEU A 168 -10.46 7.29 0.59
C LEU A 168 -10.17 6.10 -0.33
N ALA A 169 -9.90 6.34 -1.59
CA ALA A 169 -9.56 5.31 -2.56
C ALA A 169 -8.11 5.47 -3.00
N LEU A 170 -7.40 4.35 -3.17
CA LEU A 170 -5.98 4.36 -3.58
C LEU A 170 -5.77 4.85 -5.02
N SER A 171 -6.82 4.82 -5.85
CA SER A 171 -6.77 5.18 -7.27
C SER A 171 -8.15 5.58 -7.76
N GLU A 172 -8.21 6.25 -8.92
CA GLU A 172 -9.47 6.52 -9.62
C GLU A 172 -10.21 5.23 -9.94
N PHE A 173 -9.45 4.19 -10.34
CA PHE A 173 -10.02 2.87 -10.59
C PHE A 173 -10.78 2.32 -9.36
N ILE A 174 -10.18 2.35 -8.17
CA ILE A 174 -10.83 1.87 -6.92
C ILE A 174 -12.02 2.76 -6.54
N ARG A 175 -11.88 4.08 -6.68
CA ARG A 175 -13.00 5.01 -6.43
C ARG A 175 -14.20 4.70 -7.32
N ASP A 176 -13.95 4.61 -8.62
CA ASP A 176 -15.01 4.46 -9.61
C ASP A 176 -15.64 3.06 -9.55
N ASP A 177 -14.84 2.03 -9.22
CA ASP A 177 -15.34 0.68 -8.93
C ASP A 177 -16.31 0.66 -7.73
N TYR A 178 -15.94 1.30 -6.63
CA TYR A 178 -16.80 1.43 -5.44
C TYR A 178 -18.09 2.21 -5.73
N LEU A 179 -17.99 3.33 -6.44
CA LEU A 179 -19.12 4.19 -6.75
C LEU A 179 -20.14 3.55 -7.71
N ARG A 180 -19.80 2.49 -8.43
CA ARG A 180 -20.77 1.75 -9.27
C ARG A 180 -21.91 1.12 -8.48
N THR A 181 -21.68 0.81 -7.21
CA THR A 181 -22.66 0.11 -6.35
C THR A 181 -23.01 0.92 -5.09
N SER A 182 -22.39 2.08 -4.88
CA SER A 182 -22.63 2.97 -3.72
C SER A 182 -23.59 4.10 -4.06
N SER A 183 -24.37 4.52 -3.06
CA SER A 183 -25.17 5.73 -3.11
C SER A 183 -24.39 6.99 -2.69
N LEU A 184 -23.10 6.87 -2.43
CA LEU A 184 -22.26 7.97 -1.99
C LEU A 184 -22.08 9.03 -3.08
N ASP A 185 -22.15 10.30 -2.70
CA ASP A 185 -21.81 11.41 -3.58
C ASP A 185 -20.31 11.34 -3.97
N ARG A 186 -20.02 11.49 -5.28
CA ARG A 186 -18.66 11.51 -5.80
C ARG A 186 -17.76 12.55 -5.12
N GLN A 187 -18.31 13.66 -4.66
CA GLN A 187 -17.57 14.69 -3.93
C GLN A 187 -17.09 14.23 -2.55
N ARG A 188 -17.65 13.14 -2.03
CA ARG A 188 -17.23 12.50 -0.76
C ARG A 188 -16.34 11.28 -0.99
N ALA A 189 -15.91 11.03 -2.23
CA ALA A 189 -15.03 9.94 -2.63
C ALA A 189 -13.66 10.50 -3.07
N TYR A 190 -12.74 10.56 -2.12
CA TYR A 190 -11.40 11.15 -2.28
C TYR A 190 -10.41 10.14 -2.84
N ILE A 191 -9.40 10.64 -3.55
CA ILE A 191 -8.23 9.84 -3.94
C ILE A 191 -7.10 10.14 -2.95
N LEU A 192 -6.54 9.08 -2.39
CA LEU A 192 -5.33 9.13 -1.57
C LEU A 192 -4.38 8.04 -2.06
N HIS A 193 -3.49 8.38 -2.97
CA HIS A 193 -2.52 7.44 -3.52
C HIS A 193 -1.59 6.90 -2.44
N ASN A 194 -1.25 5.62 -2.51
CA ASN A 194 -0.23 5.03 -1.65
C ASN A 194 1.13 5.70 -1.87
N CYS A 195 1.99 5.65 -0.85
CA CYS A 195 3.35 6.16 -0.92
C CYS A 195 4.39 5.04 -0.78
N ILE A 196 5.58 5.32 -1.27
CA ILE A 196 6.81 4.58 -0.97
C ILE A 196 7.74 5.41 -0.09
N ASP A 197 8.74 4.76 0.47
CA ASP A 197 9.85 5.46 1.12
C ASP A 197 10.84 5.92 0.05
N THR A 198 10.73 7.18 -0.35
CA THR A 198 11.60 7.78 -1.38
C THR A 198 13.02 8.08 -0.89
N THR A 199 13.32 7.83 0.38
CA THR A 199 14.70 7.87 0.91
C THR A 199 15.38 6.50 0.82
N LEU A 200 14.61 5.44 0.84
CA LEU A 200 15.04 4.06 0.69
C LEU A 200 15.09 3.64 -0.79
N PHE A 201 13.97 3.82 -1.51
CA PHE A 201 13.87 3.53 -2.94
C PHE A 201 14.37 4.73 -3.74
N THR A 202 15.69 4.79 -3.93
CA THR A 202 16.38 5.87 -4.64
C THR A 202 17.21 5.31 -5.79
N PRO A 203 17.41 6.09 -6.86
CA PRO A 203 18.37 5.73 -7.90
C PRO A 203 19.78 5.51 -7.31
N GLY A 204 20.51 4.59 -7.88
CA GLY A 204 21.87 4.30 -7.46
C GLY A 204 22.54 3.30 -8.39
N PRO A 205 23.87 3.11 -8.24
CA PRO A 205 24.59 2.11 -8.99
C PRO A 205 24.10 0.69 -8.63
N ALA A 206 24.20 -0.22 -9.59
CA ALA A 206 24.00 -1.64 -9.33
C ALA A 206 25.14 -2.17 -8.44
N ASP A 207 24.80 -2.99 -7.47
CA ASP A 207 25.81 -3.75 -6.72
C ASP A 207 26.37 -4.88 -7.63
N THR A 208 27.56 -4.65 -8.13
CA THR A 208 28.23 -5.61 -9.04
C THR A 208 28.62 -6.90 -8.32
N ALA A 209 28.91 -6.85 -7.02
CA ALA A 209 29.22 -8.04 -6.23
C ALA A 209 27.98 -8.90 -6.00
N LEU A 210 26.84 -8.28 -5.65
CA LEU A 210 25.55 -8.98 -5.54
C LEU A 210 25.16 -9.57 -6.90
N ARG A 211 25.31 -8.81 -8.01
CA ARG A 211 24.99 -9.27 -9.37
C ARG A 211 25.82 -10.51 -9.73
N ALA A 212 27.14 -10.49 -9.47
CA ALA A 212 28.04 -11.63 -9.69
C ALA A 212 27.71 -12.82 -8.79
N SER A 213 27.37 -12.59 -7.53
CA SER A 213 27.00 -13.67 -6.59
C SER A 213 25.72 -14.41 -7.00
N LEU A 214 24.83 -13.74 -7.71
CA LEU A 214 23.62 -14.31 -8.32
C LEU A 214 23.92 -15.04 -9.64
N GLY A 215 25.18 -14.98 -10.13
CA GLY A 215 25.64 -15.65 -11.34
C GLY A 215 25.31 -14.90 -12.63
N PHE A 216 25.07 -13.59 -12.58
CA PHE A 216 24.86 -12.75 -13.75
C PHE A 216 26.19 -12.17 -14.26
N ALA A 217 26.41 -12.28 -15.57
CA ALA A 217 27.57 -11.71 -16.25
C ALA A 217 27.35 -10.19 -16.51
N PRO A 218 28.43 -9.42 -16.73
CA PRO A 218 28.35 -7.99 -17.02
C PRO A 218 27.48 -7.62 -18.24
N GLY A 219 27.40 -8.51 -19.24
CA GLY A 219 26.61 -8.31 -20.46
C GLY A 219 25.18 -8.83 -20.40
N ASP A 220 24.77 -9.45 -19.28
CA ASP A 220 23.41 -9.95 -19.12
C ASP A 220 22.40 -8.80 -18.98
N PHE A 221 21.20 -8.98 -19.53
CA PHE A 221 20.06 -8.12 -19.35
C PHE A 221 19.11 -8.75 -18.32
N VAL A 222 19.11 -8.22 -17.11
CA VAL A 222 18.38 -8.79 -15.97
C VAL A 222 16.99 -8.19 -15.89
N VAL A 223 15.97 -9.01 -16.14
CA VAL A 223 14.57 -8.71 -15.89
C VAL A 223 14.25 -9.14 -14.47
N LEU A 224 13.74 -8.23 -13.65
CA LEU A 224 13.33 -8.50 -12.26
C LEU A 224 11.82 -8.68 -12.17
N PHE A 225 11.38 -9.75 -11.55
CA PHE A 225 10.05 -9.90 -10.96
C PHE A 225 10.16 -9.79 -9.44
N CYS A 226 9.33 -8.97 -8.80
CA CYS A 226 9.24 -8.85 -7.35
C CYS A 226 7.80 -9.03 -6.89
N GLY A 227 7.56 -9.92 -5.92
CA GLY A 227 6.23 -10.13 -5.37
C GLY A 227 5.94 -11.54 -4.88
N ARG A 228 4.68 -11.78 -4.49
CA ARG A 228 4.22 -13.11 -4.09
C ARG A 228 4.20 -14.05 -5.28
N LEU A 229 4.64 -15.29 -5.08
CA LEU A 229 4.64 -16.31 -6.13
C LEU A 229 3.25 -16.99 -6.20
N GLU A 230 2.29 -16.25 -6.72
CA GLU A 230 0.89 -16.65 -6.88
C GLU A 230 0.45 -16.52 -8.35
N PRO A 231 -0.54 -17.31 -8.79
CA PRO A 231 -1.00 -17.30 -10.19
C PRO A 231 -1.44 -15.92 -10.68
N ASP A 232 -2.10 -15.15 -9.83
CA ASP A 232 -2.62 -13.80 -10.11
C ASP A 232 -1.53 -12.78 -10.42
N LYS A 233 -0.29 -13.00 -9.94
CA LYS A 233 0.87 -12.13 -10.21
C LYS A 233 1.53 -12.37 -11.57
N GLY A 234 1.09 -13.38 -12.32
CA GLY A 234 1.47 -13.60 -13.71
C GLY A 234 2.92 -14.05 -13.96
N ILE A 235 3.66 -14.46 -12.93
CA ILE A 235 5.06 -14.89 -13.04
C ILE A 235 5.25 -16.03 -14.05
N HIS A 236 4.29 -16.95 -14.16
CA HIS A 236 4.33 -18.03 -15.16
C HIS A 236 4.26 -17.49 -16.60
N LYS A 237 3.54 -16.38 -16.84
CA LYS A 237 3.50 -15.70 -18.15
C LYS A 237 4.83 -15.04 -18.47
N LEU A 238 5.52 -14.51 -17.46
CA LEU A 238 6.86 -13.97 -17.65
C LEU A 238 7.87 -15.08 -17.96
N LEU A 239 7.79 -16.25 -17.31
CA LEU A 239 8.62 -17.41 -17.66
C LEU A 239 8.36 -17.88 -19.11
N GLU A 240 7.10 -17.94 -19.56
CA GLU A 240 6.74 -18.23 -20.95
C GLU A 240 7.36 -17.19 -21.89
N ALA A 241 7.35 -15.90 -21.53
CA ALA A 241 7.96 -14.83 -22.33
C ALA A 241 9.47 -14.96 -22.44
N ILE A 242 10.17 -15.27 -21.33
CA ILE A 242 11.61 -15.50 -21.31
C ILE A 242 12.00 -16.75 -22.11
N ALA A 243 11.18 -17.80 -22.05
CA ALA A 243 11.38 -19.02 -22.83
C ALA A 243 11.31 -18.76 -24.35
N ALA A 244 10.42 -17.85 -24.76
CA ALA A 244 10.25 -17.50 -26.17
C ALA A 244 11.36 -16.57 -26.74
N LEU A 245 12.23 -16.02 -25.87
CA LEU A 245 13.37 -15.21 -26.30
C LEU A 245 14.56 -16.10 -26.68
N ASP A 246 15.00 -15.97 -27.94
CA ASP A 246 16.24 -16.62 -28.41
C ASP A 246 17.47 -15.74 -28.10
N ASP A 247 17.63 -15.40 -26.81
CA ASP A 247 18.76 -14.61 -26.31
C ASP A 247 19.15 -15.11 -24.92
N PRO A 248 20.22 -15.89 -24.81
CA PRO A 248 20.69 -16.46 -23.54
C PRO A 248 21.19 -15.40 -22.55
N ALA A 249 21.51 -14.20 -23.01
CA ALA A 249 21.92 -13.10 -22.13
C ALA A 249 20.74 -12.39 -21.47
N VAL A 250 19.48 -12.65 -21.85
CA VAL A 250 18.30 -12.20 -21.10
C VAL A 250 18.08 -13.15 -19.95
N LYS A 251 18.20 -12.63 -18.74
CA LYS A 251 18.07 -13.36 -17.46
C LYS A 251 16.83 -12.89 -16.70
N LEU A 252 16.26 -13.77 -15.90
CA LEU A 252 15.14 -13.46 -15.02
C LEU A 252 15.55 -13.65 -13.56
N LEU A 253 15.43 -12.59 -12.78
CA LEU A 253 15.57 -12.63 -11.33
C LEU A 253 14.19 -12.59 -10.67
N ILE A 254 13.87 -13.59 -9.87
CA ILE A 254 12.61 -13.73 -9.15
C ILE A 254 12.85 -13.48 -7.67
N VAL A 255 12.36 -12.34 -7.18
CA VAL A 255 12.42 -11.94 -5.77
C VAL A 255 11.06 -12.12 -5.14
N GLY A 256 10.96 -13.02 -4.15
CA GLY A 256 9.72 -13.26 -3.43
C GLY A 256 9.50 -14.71 -3.05
N SER A 257 8.41 -14.94 -2.31
CA SER A 257 7.98 -16.26 -1.87
C SER A 257 6.45 -16.37 -1.88
N PRO A 258 5.86 -17.58 -1.79
CA PRO A 258 4.40 -17.73 -1.73
C PRO A 258 3.75 -17.05 -0.53
N PHE A 259 4.44 -17.03 0.63
CA PHE A 259 3.98 -16.41 1.87
C PHE A 259 5.18 -15.76 2.60
N PHE A 260 5.07 -14.53 3.02
CA PHE A 260 6.04 -13.73 3.79
C PHE A 260 7.03 -14.59 4.61
N GLY A 261 8.11 -15.10 3.97
CA GLY A 261 9.14 -15.92 4.62
C GLY A 261 8.75 -17.35 5.05
N ARG A 262 7.56 -17.84 4.70
CA ARG A 262 7.13 -19.23 4.97
C ARG A 262 7.31 -20.09 3.73
N THR A 263 7.97 -21.23 3.88
CA THR A 263 8.09 -22.28 2.87
C THR A 263 6.80 -23.09 2.80
N GLN A 264 5.78 -22.59 2.11
CA GLN A 264 4.59 -23.39 1.83
C GLN A 264 4.67 -23.90 0.39
N GLN A 265 4.77 -25.20 0.23
CA GLN A 265 4.70 -25.88 -1.08
C GLN A 265 3.29 -25.78 -1.63
N SER A 266 3.15 -25.35 -2.88
CA SER A 266 1.89 -25.35 -3.60
C SER A 266 2.07 -26.01 -4.97
N PRO A 267 1.01 -26.61 -5.56
CA PRO A 267 1.09 -27.16 -6.91
C PRO A 267 1.54 -26.13 -7.95
N PHE A 268 1.17 -24.87 -7.75
CA PHE A 268 1.60 -23.77 -8.61
C PHE A 268 3.10 -23.51 -8.51
N LEU A 269 3.65 -23.47 -7.29
CA LEU A 269 5.08 -23.26 -7.06
C LEU A 269 5.89 -24.37 -7.72
N HIS A 270 5.48 -25.63 -7.54
CA HIS A 270 6.15 -26.78 -8.16
C HIS A 270 6.18 -26.67 -9.70
N LYS A 271 5.03 -26.28 -10.31
CA LYS A 271 4.98 -26.04 -11.77
C LYS A 271 5.89 -24.89 -12.18
N LEU A 272 5.93 -23.82 -11.39
CA LEU A 272 6.79 -22.66 -11.64
C LEU A 272 8.28 -23.04 -11.61
N GLU A 273 8.68 -23.84 -10.61
CA GLU A 273 10.04 -24.37 -10.47
C GLU A 273 10.42 -25.28 -11.66
N GLN A 274 9.49 -26.12 -12.13
CA GLN A 274 9.71 -26.94 -13.33
C GLN A 274 9.92 -26.08 -14.59
N GLN A 275 9.09 -25.04 -14.79
CA GLN A 275 9.28 -24.12 -15.92
C GLN A 275 10.62 -23.39 -15.83
N ALA A 276 11.00 -22.92 -14.65
CA ALA A 276 12.28 -22.26 -14.43
C ALA A 276 13.48 -23.20 -14.65
N HIS A 277 13.38 -24.45 -14.19
CA HIS A 277 14.42 -25.46 -14.38
C HIS A 277 14.69 -25.73 -15.89
N ALA A 278 13.66 -25.72 -16.71
CA ALA A 278 13.80 -25.86 -18.17
C ALA A 278 14.61 -24.70 -18.82
N LEU A 279 14.65 -23.53 -18.16
CA LEU A 279 15.41 -22.35 -18.60
C LEU A 279 16.84 -22.30 -18.04
N GLY A 280 17.20 -23.25 -17.14
CA GLY A 280 18.53 -23.41 -16.59
C GLY A 280 19.07 -22.18 -15.86
N ASP A 281 20.25 -21.71 -16.26
CA ASP A 281 20.93 -20.55 -15.64
C ASP A 281 20.29 -19.19 -15.94
N ARG A 282 19.34 -19.16 -16.88
CA ARG A 282 18.61 -17.93 -17.21
C ARG A 282 17.66 -17.45 -16.11
N VAL A 283 17.28 -18.31 -15.15
CA VAL A 283 16.33 -17.97 -14.07
C VAL A 283 16.97 -18.16 -12.71
N LYS A 284 16.87 -17.15 -11.85
CA LYS A 284 17.35 -17.19 -10.47
C LYS A 284 16.23 -16.80 -9.50
N PHE A 285 16.15 -17.53 -8.37
CA PHE A 285 15.26 -17.23 -7.27
C PHE A 285 16.08 -16.78 -6.06
N THR A 286 15.63 -15.71 -5.40
CA THR A 286 16.22 -15.29 -4.12
C THR A 286 15.46 -15.82 -2.92
N GLY A 287 14.19 -16.19 -3.10
CA GLY A 287 13.24 -16.33 -1.99
C GLY A 287 12.81 -14.98 -1.44
N TYR A 288 12.34 -14.98 -0.20
CA TYR A 288 11.93 -13.74 0.48
C TYR A 288 13.12 -12.82 0.75
N VAL A 289 12.96 -11.56 0.39
CA VAL A 289 13.92 -10.48 0.69
C VAL A 289 13.19 -9.44 1.56
N PRO A 290 13.77 -9.02 2.69
CA PRO A 290 13.21 -7.93 3.51
C PRO A 290 13.07 -6.63 2.71
N ASN A 291 12.05 -5.83 3.05
CA ASN A 291 11.70 -4.64 2.28
C ASN A 291 12.81 -3.58 2.24
N ASP A 292 13.58 -3.45 3.32
CA ASP A 292 14.72 -2.54 3.44
C ASP A 292 15.90 -2.92 2.53
N ARG A 293 15.98 -4.18 2.10
CA ARG A 293 16.98 -4.68 1.17
C ARG A 293 16.52 -4.75 -0.29
N LEU A 294 15.21 -4.60 -0.57
CA LEU A 294 14.69 -4.65 -1.93
C LEU A 294 15.35 -3.65 -2.89
N PRO A 295 15.71 -2.41 -2.48
CA PRO A 295 16.39 -1.47 -3.38
C PRO A 295 17.68 -1.99 -4.01
N GLU A 296 18.42 -2.87 -3.33
CA GLU A 296 19.63 -3.51 -3.87
C GLU A 296 19.29 -4.34 -5.12
N TYR A 297 18.19 -5.09 -5.05
CA TYR A 297 17.71 -5.95 -6.13
C TYR A 297 17.07 -5.16 -7.27
N TYR A 298 16.33 -4.09 -6.95
CA TYR A 298 15.83 -3.18 -7.98
C TYR A 298 17.00 -2.55 -8.75
N ARG A 299 18.00 -2.02 -8.07
CA ARG A 299 19.13 -1.34 -8.71
C ARG A 299 20.00 -2.25 -9.57
N LEU A 300 20.10 -3.54 -9.27
CA LEU A 300 20.86 -4.47 -10.11
C LEU A 300 20.13 -4.89 -11.39
N ALA A 301 18.82 -4.73 -11.46
CA ALA A 301 18.02 -5.08 -12.61
C ALA A 301 18.13 -4.04 -13.74
N ASP A 302 18.01 -4.48 -14.97
CA ASP A 302 17.95 -3.62 -16.15
C ASP A 302 16.51 -3.24 -16.50
N LEU A 303 15.53 -4.10 -16.13
CA LEU A 303 14.10 -3.92 -16.32
C LEU A 303 13.32 -4.55 -15.16
N VAL A 304 12.27 -3.90 -14.68
CA VAL A 304 11.33 -4.51 -13.73
C VAL A 304 10.03 -4.84 -14.45
N CYS A 305 9.59 -6.09 -14.33
CA CYS A 305 8.36 -6.57 -14.97
C CYS A 305 7.28 -6.87 -13.93
N VAL A 306 6.08 -6.30 -14.12
CA VAL A 306 4.90 -6.48 -13.26
C VAL A 306 3.76 -7.06 -14.10
N PRO A 307 3.76 -8.39 -14.37
CA PRO A 307 2.87 -9.03 -15.35
C PRO A 307 1.54 -9.50 -14.72
N THR A 308 0.98 -8.74 -13.79
CA THR A 308 -0.22 -9.14 -13.02
C THR A 308 -1.41 -9.47 -13.91
N LEU A 309 -2.19 -10.48 -13.53
CA LEU A 309 -3.38 -10.96 -14.25
C LEU A 309 -4.70 -10.45 -13.67
N VAL A 310 -4.64 -9.84 -12.48
CA VAL A 310 -5.81 -9.29 -11.78
C VAL A 310 -5.75 -7.77 -11.72
N GLU A 311 -6.85 -7.14 -11.36
CA GLU A 311 -6.87 -5.70 -11.14
C GLU A 311 -6.06 -5.33 -9.90
N GLU A 312 -5.02 -4.51 -10.09
CA GLU A 312 -4.21 -3.98 -9.00
C GLU A 312 -4.82 -2.66 -8.49
N ALA A 313 -4.89 -2.52 -7.19
CA ALA A 313 -5.39 -1.27 -6.61
C ALA A 313 -4.39 -0.11 -6.77
N ALA A 314 -3.09 -0.42 -6.69
CA ALA A 314 -2.00 0.56 -6.70
C ALA A 314 -0.80 0.14 -7.57
N GLY A 315 -0.15 -0.99 -7.36
CA GLY A 315 1.06 -1.38 -8.12
C GLY A 315 2.35 -0.85 -7.50
N LEU A 316 2.51 -1.04 -6.18
CA LEU A 316 3.68 -0.55 -5.44
C LEU A 316 5.02 -1.05 -5.99
N VAL A 317 5.08 -2.28 -6.50
CA VAL A 317 6.30 -2.83 -7.11
C VAL A 317 6.80 -1.97 -8.28
N GLY A 318 5.87 -1.51 -9.14
CA GLY A 318 6.21 -0.59 -10.23
C GLY A 318 6.72 0.76 -9.70
N LEU A 319 6.07 1.28 -8.66
CA LEU A 319 6.45 2.54 -8.02
C LEU A 319 7.82 2.46 -7.33
N GLU A 320 8.13 1.35 -6.64
CA GLU A 320 9.43 1.07 -6.03
C GLU A 320 10.54 0.97 -7.09
N ALA A 321 10.25 0.30 -8.21
CA ALA A 321 11.15 0.23 -9.36
C ALA A 321 11.46 1.62 -9.93
N MET A 322 10.42 2.43 -10.12
CA MET A 322 10.56 3.84 -10.54
C MET A 322 11.40 4.63 -9.55
N GLY A 323 11.15 4.49 -8.23
CA GLY A 323 11.94 5.12 -7.18
C GLY A 323 13.42 4.77 -7.28
N CYS A 324 13.75 3.52 -7.62
CA CYS A 324 15.13 3.06 -7.84
C CYS A 324 15.69 3.42 -9.24
N GLY A 325 14.97 4.19 -10.04
CA GLY A 325 15.40 4.62 -11.37
C GLY A 325 15.44 3.48 -12.39
N ARG A 326 14.55 2.48 -12.27
CA ARG A 326 14.48 1.35 -13.20
C ARG A 326 13.30 1.50 -14.15
N PRO A 327 13.48 1.14 -15.45
CA PRO A 327 12.37 1.07 -16.38
C PRO A 327 11.37 0.00 -15.94
N VAL A 328 10.08 0.23 -16.22
CA VAL A 328 8.99 -0.66 -15.84
C VAL A 328 8.26 -1.16 -17.08
N LEU A 329 8.07 -2.47 -17.15
CA LEU A 329 7.16 -3.15 -18.05
C LEU A 329 6.03 -3.74 -17.21
N ALA A 330 4.79 -3.35 -17.47
CA ALA A 330 3.67 -3.82 -16.64
C ALA A 330 2.44 -4.14 -17.49
N THR A 331 1.53 -4.92 -16.94
CA THR A 331 0.20 -5.08 -17.52
C THR A 331 -0.67 -3.87 -17.21
N ARG A 332 -1.52 -3.48 -18.15
CA ARG A 332 -2.58 -2.49 -17.93
C ARG A 332 -3.64 -3.06 -17.00
N SER A 333 -3.58 -2.68 -15.74
CA SER A 333 -4.35 -3.34 -14.67
C SER A 333 -4.75 -2.34 -13.60
N GLY A 334 -6.05 -2.18 -13.38
CA GLY A 334 -6.62 -1.36 -12.31
C GLY A 334 -6.04 0.04 -12.21
N GLY A 335 -5.57 0.40 -11.01
CA GLY A 335 -4.92 1.68 -10.72
C GLY A 335 -3.46 1.79 -11.19
N MET A 336 -2.84 0.70 -11.68
CA MET A 336 -1.43 0.71 -12.05
C MET A 336 -1.06 1.81 -13.08
N PRO A 337 -1.85 2.09 -14.13
CA PRO A 337 -1.55 3.17 -15.07
C PRO A 337 -1.44 4.55 -14.41
N GLU A 338 -2.20 4.80 -13.33
CA GLU A 338 -2.14 6.07 -12.57
C GLU A 338 -0.81 6.22 -11.84
N TYR A 339 -0.35 5.15 -11.20
CA TYR A 339 0.92 5.14 -10.47
C TYR A 339 2.15 5.20 -11.38
N LEU A 340 2.04 4.62 -12.58
CA LEU A 340 3.12 4.65 -13.58
C LEU A 340 3.08 5.88 -14.48
N ALA A 341 2.11 6.78 -14.30
CA ALA A 341 1.99 7.98 -15.12
C ALA A 341 3.25 8.86 -15.02
N GLY A 342 3.74 9.28 -16.20
CA GLY A 342 4.95 10.12 -16.30
C GLY A 342 6.29 9.37 -16.26
N SER A 343 6.29 8.04 -16.04
CA SER A 343 7.50 7.21 -16.05
C SER A 343 7.91 6.71 -17.42
N GLN A 344 7.05 6.87 -18.43
CA GLN A 344 7.19 6.24 -19.75
C GLN A 344 7.19 4.70 -19.69
N ALA A 345 6.59 4.11 -18.64
CA ALA A 345 6.48 2.66 -18.52
C ALA A 345 5.80 2.02 -19.73
N VAL A 346 6.29 0.86 -20.14
CA VAL A 346 5.64 0.08 -21.19
C VAL A 346 4.47 -0.68 -20.58
N LEU A 347 3.26 -0.43 -21.09
CA LEU A 347 2.04 -1.10 -20.64
C LEU A 347 1.54 -2.04 -21.73
N VAL A 348 1.41 -3.31 -21.40
CA VAL A 348 0.85 -4.38 -22.26
C VAL A 348 -0.52 -4.81 -21.75
N ASP A 349 -1.34 -5.35 -22.65
CA ASP A 349 -2.67 -5.78 -22.28
C ASP A 349 -2.67 -7.22 -21.75
N ARG A 350 -3.57 -7.49 -20.80
CA ARG A 350 -3.81 -8.84 -20.29
C ARG A 350 -4.57 -9.67 -21.34
N GLY A 351 -4.29 -10.94 -21.40
CA GLY A 351 -4.99 -11.85 -22.30
C GLY A 351 -4.11 -13.01 -22.77
N PRO A 352 -4.59 -13.78 -23.77
CA PRO A 352 -3.86 -14.94 -24.29
C PRO A 352 -2.47 -14.58 -24.85
N GLU A 353 -2.32 -13.39 -25.43
CA GLU A 353 -1.08 -12.91 -26.07
C GLU A 353 -0.09 -12.26 -25.09
N LEU A 354 -0.38 -12.27 -23.78
CA LEU A 354 0.45 -11.56 -22.80
C LEU A 354 1.92 -11.99 -22.86
N ALA A 355 2.21 -13.29 -22.91
CA ALA A 355 3.58 -13.79 -22.98
C ALA A 355 4.33 -13.29 -24.24
N ALA A 356 3.64 -13.24 -25.38
CA ALA A 356 4.21 -12.72 -26.62
C ALA A 356 4.48 -11.21 -26.54
N GLN A 357 3.55 -10.44 -25.98
CA GLN A 357 3.71 -9.00 -25.76
C GLN A 357 4.87 -8.70 -24.79
N LEU A 358 4.98 -9.45 -23.68
CA LEU A 358 6.10 -9.34 -22.74
C LEU A 358 7.44 -9.66 -23.42
N SER A 359 7.50 -10.76 -24.17
CA SER A 359 8.71 -11.16 -24.92
C SER A 359 9.14 -10.06 -25.92
N TRP A 360 8.20 -9.54 -26.69
CA TRP A 360 8.45 -8.44 -27.63
C TRP A 360 8.98 -7.19 -26.92
N ALA A 361 8.32 -6.78 -25.83
CA ALA A 361 8.70 -5.59 -25.07
C ALA A 361 10.09 -5.73 -24.41
N ILE A 362 10.42 -6.90 -23.85
CA ILE A 362 11.73 -7.19 -23.27
C ILE A 362 12.81 -7.09 -24.34
N ARG A 363 12.61 -7.69 -25.53
CA ARG A 363 13.54 -7.60 -26.64
C ARG A 363 13.75 -6.15 -27.07
N MET A 364 12.68 -5.41 -27.29
CA MET A 364 12.72 -4.01 -27.70
C MET A 364 13.51 -3.16 -26.70
N LEU A 365 13.26 -3.33 -25.39
CA LEU A 365 13.96 -2.56 -24.36
C LEU A 365 15.44 -2.94 -24.26
N ARG A 366 15.78 -4.23 -24.44
CA ARG A 366 17.19 -4.67 -24.47
C ARG A 366 17.96 -4.06 -25.65
N GLU A 367 17.31 -3.93 -26.80
CA GLU A 367 17.92 -3.33 -28.02
C GLU A 367 18.05 -1.79 -27.93
N HIS A 368 17.36 -1.15 -26.94
CA HIS A 368 17.32 0.31 -26.78
C HIS A 368 17.73 0.76 -25.36
N PRO A 369 19.01 0.60 -24.96
CA PRO A 369 19.48 0.94 -23.60
C PRO A 369 19.30 2.43 -23.27
N ASP A 370 19.38 3.33 -24.27
CA ASP A 370 19.14 4.76 -24.07
C ASP A 370 17.67 5.03 -23.67
N LEU A 371 16.73 4.29 -24.24
CA LEU A 371 15.31 4.35 -23.83
C LEU A 371 15.14 3.89 -22.39
N CYS A 372 15.78 2.77 -21.99
CA CYS A 372 15.75 2.29 -20.62
C CYS A 372 16.28 3.35 -19.64
N THR A 373 17.36 4.04 -20.00
CA THR A 373 17.93 5.12 -19.20
C THR A 373 16.96 6.30 -19.06
N GLN A 374 16.31 6.71 -20.14
CA GLN A 374 15.32 7.79 -20.12
C GLN A 374 14.09 7.41 -19.30
N MET A 375 13.58 6.18 -19.44
CA MET A 375 12.47 5.64 -18.66
C MET A 375 12.80 5.63 -17.17
N GLY A 376 14.01 5.17 -16.79
CA GLY A 376 14.48 5.15 -15.42
C GLY A 376 14.54 6.56 -14.80
N ALA A 377 15.09 7.53 -15.53
CA ALA A 377 15.16 8.93 -15.07
C ALA A 377 13.76 9.56 -14.93
N ALA A 378 12.89 9.35 -15.91
CA ALA A 378 11.50 9.82 -15.87
C ALA A 378 10.73 9.19 -14.71
N GLY A 379 10.92 7.87 -14.48
CA GLY A 379 10.33 7.11 -13.39
C GLY A 379 10.75 7.64 -12.02
N ALA A 380 12.07 7.84 -11.80
CA ALA A 380 12.59 8.37 -10.55
C ALA A 380 12.01 9.76 -10.21
N LYS A 381 11.87 10.62 -11.21
CA LYS A 381 11.22 11.93 -11.04
C LYS A 381 9.74 11.80 -10.71
N ALA A 382 9.02 10.92 -11.40
CA ALA A 382 7.59 10.71 -11.19
C ALA A 382 7.29 10.11 -9.81
N ALA A 383 8.15 9.19 -9.31
CA ALA A 383 8.00 8.53 -8.03
C ALA A 383 8.04 9.50 -6.83
N GLN A 384 8.69 10.66 -6.95
CA GLN A 384 8.75 11.67 -5.88
C GLN A 384 7.37 12.21 -5.48
N LYS A 385 6.38 12.16 -6.37
CA LYS A 385 5.00 12.54 -6.06
C LYS A 385 4.32 11.60 -5.06
N PHE A 386 4.85 10.39 -4.92
CA PHE A 386 4.33 9.34 -4.05
C PHE A 386 5.19 9.17 -2.79
N SER A 387 5.79 10.24 -2.31
CA SER A 387 6.57 10.25 -1.07
C SER A 387 5.67 10.24 0.18
N ALA A 388 6.19 9.79 1.32
CA ALA A 388 5.45 9.83 2.58
C ALA A 388 5.03 11.25 3.00
N PRO A 389 5.86 12.30 2.83
CA PRO A 389 5.43 13.68 3.06
C PRO A 389 4.25 14.13 2.17
N THR A 390 4.28 13.79 0.88
CA THR A 390 3.17 14.12 -0.05
C THR A 390 1.88 13.39 0.34
N PHE A 391 1.98 12.09 0.66
CA PHE A 391 0.86 11.28 1.14
C PHE A 391 0.23 11.89 2.40
N TYR A 392 1.05 12.28 3.37
CA TYR A 392 0.58 12.90 4.59
C TYR A 392 -0.08 14.27 4.34
N ALA A 393 0.53 15.12 3.53
CA ALA A 393 -0.05 16.43 3.18
C ALA A 393 -1.43 16.29 2.50
N GLU A 394 -1.57 15.32 1.60
CA GLU A 394 -2.84 15.04 0.94
C GLU A 394 -3.87 14.47 1.92
N PHE A 395 -3.47 13.59 2.82
CA PHE A 395 -4.34 13.10 3.89
C PHE A 395 -4.85 14.25 4.77
N VAL A 396 -3.98 15.16 5.20
CA VAL A 396 -4.35 16.35 5.98
C VAL A 396 -5.35 17.20 5.20
N ARG A 397 -5.07 17.49 3.92
CA ARG A 397 -5.99 18.25 3.05
C ARG A 397 -7.38 17.62 3.01
N ILE A 398 -7.44 16.30 2.82
CA ILE A 398 -8.73 15.57 2.80
C ILE A 398 -9.43 15.63 4.14
N VAL A 399 -8.72 15.49 5.26
CA VAL A 399 -9.31 15.61 6.62
C VAL A 399 -9.97 16.96 6.80
N TYR A 400 -9.30 18.06 6.42
CA TYR A 400 -9.84 19.41 6.55
C TYR A 400 -11.04 19.61 5.64
N ASP A 401 -10.95 19.19 4.37
CA ASP A 401 -12.04 19.29 3.40
C ASP A 401 -13.28 18.49 3.85
N PHE A 402 -13.07 17.24 4.28
CA PHE A 402 -14.15 16.37 4.74
C PHE A 402 -14.90 16.93 5.95
N LEU A 403 -14.19 17.61 6.86
CA LEU A 403 -14.75 18.27 8.04
C LEU A 403 -15.31 19.66 7.74
N GLY A 404 -15.18 20.18 6.52
CA GLY A 404 -15.60 21.52 6.15
C GLY A 404 -14.78 22.63 6.81
N LEU A 405 -13.49 22.35 7.13
CA LEU A 405 -12.56 23.29 7.71
C LEU A 405 -11.74 23.97 6.60
N ALA A 406 -11.38 25.26 6.78
CA ALA A 406 -10.56 25.94 5.80
C ALA A 406 -9.11 25.36 5.81
N ALA A 407 -8.55 25.07 4.64
CA ALA A 407 -7.17 24.59 4.51
C ALA A 407 -6.14 25.61 5.06
N ALA A 408 -6.45 26.90 5.07
CA ALA A 408 -5.66 27.96 5.69
C ALA A 408 -5.55 27.83 7.22
N ASP A 409 -6.45 27.05 7.85
CA ASP A 409 -6.45 26.79 9.29
C ASP A 409 -5.48 25.63 9.66
N ALA A 410 -4.95 24.91 8.66
CA ALA A 410 -3.94 23.88 8.90
C ALA A 410 -2.65 24.57 9.41
N PRO A 411 -2.11 24.16 10.57
CA PRO A 411 -0.85 24.71 11.04
C PRO A 411 0.23 24.44 9.99
N ALA A 412 1.06 25.45 9.67
CA ALA A 412 2.18 25.27 8.78
C ALA A 412 3.05 24.10 9.28
N PRO A 413 3.56 23.23 8.39
CA PRO A 413 4.51 22.20 8.80
C PRO A 413 5.69 22.86 9.52
N LYS A 414 6.10 22.29 10.64
CA LYS A 414 7.27 22.78 11.35
C LYS A 414 8.49 22.70 10.42
N PRO A 415 9.35 23.76 10.39
CA PRO A 415 10.61 23.64 9.66
C PRO A 415 11.38 22.42 10.17
N GLN A 416 12.10 21.77 9.27
CA GLN A 416 13.06 20.72 9.63
C GLN A 416 14.12 21.37 10.55
N GLU A 417 13.97 21.23 11.86
CA GLU A 417 15.11 21.33 12.75
C GLU A 417 15.89 20.03 12.58
N ASP A 418 17.11 20.16 12.09
CA ASP A 418 18.05 19.08 11.90
C ASP A 418 18.11 18.21 13.15
N MET A 419 17.60 16.99 13.03
CA MET A 419 17.90 15.95 13.99
C MET A 419 19.25 15.36 13.59
N GLN A 420 20.31 15.96 14.17
CA GLN A 420 21.63 15.34 14.26
C GLN A 420 21.61 14.14 15.21
#